data_c22e86f83e7355434881f1cda4166dba
#
_entry.id   c22e86f83e7355434881f1cda4166dba
#
_cell.length_a   1.000
_cell.length_b   1.000
_cell.length_c   1.000
_cell.angle_alpha   90.00
_cell.angle_beta   90.00
_cell.angle_gamma   90.00
#
_symmetry.space_group_name_H-M   'P 1'
#
loop_
_entity.id
_entity.type
_entity.pdbx_description
1 polymer ?
#
loop_
_entity_poly.entity_id
_entity_poly.type
_entity_poly.pdbx_seq_one_letter_code
_entity_poly.pdbx_strand_id
1 'polypeptide(L)' 'MGEYTFEKMWLDLKNGYQIYYTYVGNRYLLFKTAENCYTQKLLTNDKKNPQPRMLMLTLKRVKEMFPYMEDIEYKIMDN' A
#
# COMPACT_ATOMS: atom_id res chain seq x y z
N MET A 1 3.92 19.54 12.47
CA MET A 1 4.24 18.38 11.68
C MET A 1 3.08 17.43 11.60
N GLY A 2 2.65 17.18 10.41
CA GLY A 2 1.52 16.30 10.22
C GLY A 2 1.93 14.85 10.16
N GLU A 3 1.17 13.99 10.80
CA GLU A 3 1.35 12.57 10.63
C GLU A 3 0.76 12.18 9.27
N TYR A 4 1.30 11.11 8.70
CA TYR A 4 0.74 10.57 7.49
C TYR A 4 -0.56 9.85 7.85
N THR A 5 -1.68 10.36 7.36
CA THR A 5 -2.99 9.82 7.69
C THR A 5 -3.54 8.98 6.56
N PHE A 6 -4.58 8.20 6.84
CA PHE A 6 -5.24 7.41 5.82
C PHE A 6 -5.81 8.31 4.71
N GLU A 7 -6.34 9.46 5.07
CA GLU A 7 -6.87 10.41 4.08
C GLU A 7 -5.79 10.86 3.11
N LYS A 8 -4.59 11.11 3.61
CA LYS A 8 -3.47 11.48 2.75
C LYS A 8 -3.08 10.33 1.83
N MET A 9 -3.03 9.11 2.38
CA MET A 9 -2.73 7.93 1.57
C MET A 9 -3.75 7.75 0.46
N TRP A 10 -5.03 7.89 0.80
CA TRP A 10 -6.10 7.75 -0.17
C TRP A 10 -5.96 8.78 -1.29
N LEU A 11 -5.68 10.04 -0.93
CA LEU A 11 -5.48 11.10 -1.93
C LEU A 11 -4.26 10.81 -2.81
N ASP A 12 -3.16 10.34 -2.20
CA ASP A 12 -1.97 10.00 -2.95
C ASP A 12 -2.24 8.87 -3.94
N LEU A 13 -2.94 7.83 -3.51
CA LEU A 13 -3.31 6.72 -4.38
C LEU A 13 -4.22 7.19 -5.52
N LYS A 14 -5.18 8.05 -5.19
CA LYS A 14 -6.10 8.62 -6.18
C LYS A 14 -5.36 9.42 -7.23
N ASN A 15 -4.26 10.07 -6.83
CA ASN A 15 -3.45 10.89 -7.74
C ASN A 15 -2.37 10.09 -8.46
N GLY A 16 -2.36 8.78 -8.30
CA GLY A 16 -1.43 7.92 -9.03
C GLY A 16 -0.09 7.70 -8.34
N TYR A 17 0.03 8.04 -7.07
CA TYR A 17 1.25 7.80 -6.33
C TYR A 17 1.41 6.32 -6.02
N GLN A 18 2.64 5.89 -5.89
CA GLN A 18 2.97 4.56 -5.40
C GLN A 18 3.30 4.65 -3.93
N ILE A 19 2.69 3.78 -3.13
CA ILE A 19 2.88 3.77 -1.69
C ILE A 19 3.62 2.49 -1.30
N TYR A 20 4.70 2.65 -0.55
CA TYR A 20 5.48 1.53 -0.03
C TYR A 20 5.26 1.45 1.48
N TYR A 21 5.10 0.25 1.99
CA TYR A 21 4.93 0.05 3.43
C TYR A 21 5.35 -1.34 3.85
N THR A 22 5.59 -1.49 5.14
CA THR A 22 5.85 -2.79 5.76
C THR A 22 4.58 -3.21 6.50
N TYR A 23 4.13 -4.41 6.24
CA TYR A 23 2.93 -4.94 6.87
C TYR A 23 3.18 -6.41 7.22
N VAL A 24 3.02 -6.74 8.51
CA VAL A 24 3.24 -8.09 9.04
C VAL A 24 4.59 -8.65 8.56
N GLY A 25 5.63 -7.83 8.67
CA GLY A 25 6.98 -8.26 8.38
C GLY A 25 7.40 -8.28 6.92
N ASN A 26 6.49 -7.99 6.00
CA ASN A 26 6.78 -7.98 4.57
C ASN A 26 6.67 -6.57 4.00
N ARG A 27 7.49 -6.30 2.99
CA ARG A 27 7.47 -5.01 2.30
C ARG A 27 6.57 -5.10 1.08
N TYR A 28 5.72 -4.11 0.90
CA TYR A 28 4.74 -4.09 -0.18
C TYR A 28 4.74 -2.76 -0.92
N LEU A 29 4.29 -2.82 -2.16
CA LEU A 29 4.00 -1.66 -2.98
C LEU A 29 2.50 -1.65 -3.25
N LEU A 30 1.85 -0.51 -3.00
CA LEU A 30 0.42 -0.35 -3.24
C LEU A 30 0.20 0.75 -4.27
N PHE A 31 -0.66 0.50 -5.23
CA PHE A 31 -1.01 1.49 -6.25
C PHE A 31 -2.43 1.23 -6.75
N LYS A 32 -3.04 2.28 -7.28
CA LYS A 32 -4.41 2.19 -7.79
C LYS A 32 -4.39 1.63 -9.21
N THR A 33 -5.21 0.62 -9.47
CA THR A 33 -5.32 0.01 -10.78
C THR A 33 -6.65 0.34 -11.46
N ALA A 34 -7.69 0.63 -10.69
CA ALA A 34 -8.99 1.01 -11.21
C ALA A 34 -9.77 1.72 -10.11
N GLU A 35 -10.95 2.20 -10.44
CA GLU A 35 -11.82 2.84 -9.45
C GLU A 35 -12.09 1.87 -8.30
N ASN A 36 -11.81 2.30 -7.07
CA ASN A 36 -11.99 1.51 -5.87
C ASN A 36 -11.26 0.16 -5.92
N CYS A 37 -10.18 0.10 -6.67
CA CYS A 37 -9.42 -1.13 -6.84
C CYS A 37 -7.92 -0.82 -6.75
N TYR A 38 -7.25 -1.47 -5.79
CA TYR A 38 -5.84 -1.23 -5.51
C TYR A 38 -5.08 -2.55 -5.56
N THR A 39 -3.88 -2.50 -6.09
CA THR A 39 -3.03 -3.69 -6.17
C THR A 39 -1.92 -3.59 -5.16
N GLN A 40 -1.78 -4.61 -4.34
CA GLN A 40 -0.68 -4.75 -3.40
C GLN A 40 0.31 -5.76 -3.98
N LYS A 41 1.53 -5.30 -4.21
CA LYS A 41 2.59 -6.14 -4.76
C LYS A 41 3.59 -6.47 -3.68
N LEU A 42 3.90 -7.76 -3.52
CA LEU A 42 4.86 -8.22 -2.53
C LEU A 42 6.28 -7.94 -3.03
N LEU A 43 7.06 -7.22 -2.23
CA LEU A 43 8.44 -6.89 -2.57
C LEU A 43 9.45 -7.80 -1.89
N THR A 44 9.15 -8.26 -0.67
CA THR A 44 10.01 -9.19 0.05
C THR A 44 9.22 -10.46 0.33
N ASN A 45 9.83 -11.60 0.07
CA ASN A 45 9.20 -12.89 0.28
C ASN A 45 9.72 -13.54 1.56
N ASP A 46 8.86 -13.65 2.57
CA ASP A 46 9.19 -14.35 3.79
C ASP A 46 8.90 -15.83 3.58
N LYS A 47 9.94 -16.64 3.56
CA LYS A 47 9.81 -18.09 3.32
C LYS A 47 9.00 -18.79 4.38
N LYS A 48 8.97 -18.25 5.59
CA LYS A 48 8.22 -18.85 6.69
C LYS A 48 6.73 -18.56 6.61
N ASN A 49 6.38 -17.48 5.93
CA ASN A 49 4.99 -17.05 5.82
C ASN A 49 4.74 -16.50 4.42
N PRO A 50 4.71 -17.39 3.42
CA PRO A 50 4.59 -16.94 2.03
C PRO A 50 3.27 -16.23 1.80
N GLN A 51 3.35 -15.11 1.09
CA GLN A 51 2.19 -14.30 0.75
C GLN A 51 2.02 -14.25 -0.77
N PRO A 52 0.81 -13.96 -1.26
CA PRO A 52 0.60 -13.80 -2.69
C PRO A 52 1.48 -12.67 -3.24
N ARG A 53 1.98 -12.86 -4.43
CA ARG A 53 2.80 -11.85 -5.09
C ARG A 53 2.02 -10.58 -5.35
N MET A 54 0.77 -10.75 -5.76
CA MET A 54 -0.12 -9.63 -6.03
C MET A 54 -1.47 -9.93 -5.44
N LEU A 55 -2.05 -8.92 -4.84
CA LEU A 55 -3.36 -9.05 -4.21
C LEU A 55 -4.15 -7.78 -4.48
N MET A 56 -5.38 -7.94 -4.95
CA MET A 56 -6.24 -6.80 -5.18
C MET A 56 -7.00 -6.47 -3.91
N LEU A 57 -6.97 -5.20 -3.55
CA LEU A 57 -7.59 -4.71 -2.32
C LEU A 57 -8.64 -3.66 -2.64
N THR A 58 -9.67 -3.62 -1.81
CA THR A 58 -10.63 -2.51 -1.83
C THR A 58 -10.11 -1.42 -0.91
N LEU A 59 -10.65 -0.22 -1.06
CA LEU A 59 -10.29 0.89 -0.18
C LEU A 59 -10.59 0.56 1.28
N LYS A 60 -11.69 -0.13 1.52
CA LYS A 60 -12.06 -0.55 2.88
C LYS A 60 -10.98 -1.43 3.50
N ARG A 61 -10.45 -2.38 2.71
CA ARG A 61 -9.40 -3.27 3.20
C ARG A 61 -8.12 -2.51 3.48
N VAL A 62 -7.76 -1.57 2.59
CA VAL A 62 -6.58 -0.73 2.80
C VAL A 62 -6.72 0.07 4.10
N LYS A 63 -7.90 0.61 4.34
CA LYS A 63 -8.18 1.36 5.56
C LYS A 63 -8.01 0.50 6.80
N GLU A 64 -8.46 -0.75 6.75
CA GLU A 64 -8.32 -1.69 7.86
C GLU A 64 -6.87 -2.02 8.14
N MET A 65 -6.05 -2.08 7.11
CA MET A 65 -4.63 -2.41 7.24
C MET A 65 -3.79 -1.22 7.70
N PHE A 66 -4.25 -0.02 7.41
CA PHE A 66 -3.46 1.20 7.61
C PHE A 66 -2.87 1.34 9.03
N PRO A 67 -3.62 1.10 10.11
CA PRO A 67 -3.05 1.26 11.45
C PRO A 67 -1.87 0.34 11.75
N TYR A 68 -1.73 -0.72 10.99
CA TYR A 68 -0.67 -1.72 11.19
C TYR A 68 0.45 -1.60 10.18
N MET A 69 0.38 -0.61 9.29
CA MET A 69 1.45 -0.36 8.32
C MET A 69 2.59 0.41 8.98
N GLU A 70 3.81 0.04 8.63
CA GLU A 70 5.02 0.67 9.16
C GLU A 70 5.89 1.17 8.00
N ASP A 71 6.75 2.12 8.31
CA ASP A 71 7.75 2.64 7.36
C ASP A 71 7.12 3.01 6.01
N ILE A 72 6.07 3.81 6.09
CA ILE A 72 5.33 4.21 4.90
C ILE A 72 6.13 5.24 4.11
N GLU A 73 6.33 4.96 2.82
CA GLU A 73 6.98 5.87 1.89
C GLU A 73 6.10 6.01 0.66
N TYR A 74 6.15 7.15 0.01
CA TYR A 74 5.38 7.33 -1.21
C TYR A 74 6.25 7.95 -2.30
N LYS A 75 5.94 7.58 -3.53
CA LYS A 75 6.62 8.12 -4.70
C LYS A 75 5.60 8.58 -5.72
N ILE A 76 5.87 9.72 -6.31
CA ILE A 76 5.06 10.21 -7.42
C ILE A 76 5.41 9.39 -8.64
N MET A 77 4.36 8.91 -9.33
CA MET A 77 4.58 8.22 -10.59
C MET A 77 5.01 9.24 -11.62
N ASP A 78 6.25 9.12 -12.03
CA ASP A 78 6.84 10.01 -13.00
C ASP A 78 6.82 9.32 -14.36
N ASN A 79 6.08 9.89 -15.27
CA ASN A 79 5.96 9.33 -16.63
C ASN A 79 7.09 9.80 -17.51
#